data_48325ffe75526f6bfca42e84c079e8b8
#
_entry.id   48325ffe75526f6bfca42e84c079e8b8
#
_cell.length_a   1.000
_cell.length_b   1.000
_cell.length_c   1.000
_cell.angle_alpha   90.00
_cell.angle_beta   90.00
_cell.angle_gamma   90.00
#
_symmetry.space_group_name_H-M   'P 1'
#
loop_
_entity.id
_entity.type
_entity.pdbx_description
1 polymer ?
#
loop_
_entity_poly.entity_id
_entity_poly.type
_entity_poly.pdbx_seq_one_letter_code
_entity_poly.pdbx_strand_id
1 'polypeptide(L)'
;MLARRLLRTTSARLSLRDAAPRILRHPTPLAASTSPLTFRSFSMIVHESPHPEVEIPDKTIWDIVGDQLSVHADKPAFIDGITHQHVSFKELHERARRFAIALAKNGVKKGDSVIVHSFNCLDYPIVVLALTSLGAVCSPSSPMFLPDELAVQVKASKAKYIITHKDLEKTAVEAGRMCGIENKFIYTMGKSAQGLKSIDDLVQHDDDSFQFEKIDPESNVMLPFSSGTTGIPKGVALSARNMLSNALQVDHVQDLCGYSLGLLPFFHIYGMMMMHLSMYQGAAKVILPRFEPETFLNALSTYKIRAAHIAPPVALFLAHHPLVEKYDISATQFLVSGGAPMGKEVEKLVKDRLKVTVKQAYGMTEASPAVNYAEDANRKPGSVGRLLPNTQLRVKCTATDKDLGVGEHGELLYKGPQVMLGYSNNAEANKSVFTEDRFLRTGDIGFIDEDGFVFIVDRVKELIKYKGHQVAPAELEDVLNHHPQISDACCVRGKDAMGEEIPKAYVVLKDPTNAAGLKEEDVMDFVASKVAPFKKVRQVEFIDAIPKSATGKILRRELQAYENQHHKKANAA
;
A
#
# COMPACT_ATOMS: atom_id res chain seq x y z
N MET A 1 9.57 -39.54 35.25
CA MET A 1 8.70 -40.43 36.01
C MET A 1 7.46 -40.68 35.19
N LEU A 2 7.43 -41.80 34.54
CA LEU A 2 6.61 -42.98 34.82
C LEU A 2 5.12 -42.63 34.85
N ALA A 3 4.27 -43.21 34.12
CA ALA A 3 4.15 -44.41 33.33
C ALA A 3 2.67 -44.78 33.26
N ARG A 4 2.24 -45.24 32.08
CA ARG A 4 1.50 -46.51 31.89
C ARG A 4 0.07 -46.57 32.44
N ARG A 5 -0.89 -47.15 31.82
CA ARG A 5 -1.18 -48.34 30.98
C ARG A 5 -2.69 -48.47 30.89
N LEU A 6 -3.38 -49.07 30.05
CA LEU A 6 -3.42 -50.12 29.04
C LEU A 6 -4.90 -50.54 28.80
N LEU A 7 -5.25 -50.70 27.55
CA LEU A 7 -5.94 -51.86 26.89
C LEU A 7 -7.15 -52.53 27.53
N ARG A 8 -8.20 -52.78 26.71
CA ARG A 8 -8.76 -54.07 26.25
C ARG A 8 -10.13 -53.87 25.63
N THR A 9 -10.34 -54.11 24.35
CA THR A 9 -10.63 -55.32 23.56
C THR A 9 -11.80 -56.20 24.04
N THR A 10 -12.75 -56.45 23.14
CA THR A 10 -13.36 -57.74 22.70
C THR A 10 -14.66 -57.43 21.96
N SER A 11 -14.82 -57.71 20.70
CA SER A 11 -14.92 -58.91 19.89
C SER A 11 -16.27 -59.66 19.95
N ALA A 12 -16.88 -59.77 18.75
CA ALA A 12 -17.60 -60.86 18.15
C ALA A 12 -19.07 -61.08 18.54
N ARG A 13 -20.01 -61.46 17.73
CA ARG A 13 -20.11 -62.46 16.61
C ARG A 13 -21.45 -62.40 15.91
N LEU A 14 -21.41 -62.75 14.64
CA LEU A 14 -22.41 -63.24 13.71
C LEU A 14 -23.57 -64.08 14.28
N SER A 15 -24.77 -63.98 13.64
CA SER A 15 -25.46 -65.16 13.17
C SER A 15 -26.43 -64.89 12.00
N LEU A 16 -26.41 -65.80 11.03
CA LEU A 16 -27.19 -65.93 9.83
C LEU A 16 -28.52 -66.65 10.07
N ARG A 17 -29.43 -66.59 9.08
CA ARG A 17 -30.59 -67.44 8.66
C ARG A 17 -31.93 -66.77 8.91
N ASP A 18 -32.92 -66.78 7.98
CA ASP A 18 -33.32 -67.75 6.98
C ASP A 18 -34.24 -67.11 5.92
N ALA A 19 -34.42 -67.82 4.85
CA ALA A 19 -34.97 -67.47 3.56
C ALA A 19 -36.51 -67.62 3.39
N ALA A 20 -37.05 -66.74 2.50
CA ALA A 20 -38.12 -66.90 1.49
C ALA A 20 -39.59 -67.17 1.94
N PRO A 21 -40.65 -66.86 1.12
CA PRO A 21 -40.68 -66.85 -0.34
C PRO A 21 -41.45 -65.71 -1.04
N ARG A 22 -41.33 -65.66 -2.33
CA ARG A 22 -41.97 -64.82 -3.36
C ARG A 22 -43.50 -64.79 -3.31
N ILE A 23 -44.11 -63.60 -3.51
CA ILE A 23 -45.41 -63.43 -4.15
C ILE A 23 -45.31 -62.26 -5.16
N LEU A 24 -45.64 -62.59 -6.41
CA LEU A 24 -45.85 -61.70 -7.54
C LEU A 24 -47.10 -60.84 -7.33
N ARG A 25 -46.99 -59.50 -7.49
CA ARG A 25 -48.14 -58.66 -7.84
C ARG A 25 -47.73 -57.46 -8.73
N HIS A 26 -48.59 -57.16 -9.66
CA HIS A 26 -48.67 -56.30 -10.81
C HIS A 26 -48.15 -54.84 -10.66
N PRO A 27 -47.87 -54.14 -11.79
CA PRO A 27 -47.21 -52.82 -11.80
C PRO A 27 -48.19 -51.70 -11.48
N THR A 28 -47.79 -50.80 -10.61
CA THR A 28 -48.41 -49.50 -10.32
C THR A 28 -47.59 -48.36 -10.91
N PRO A 29 -48.18 -47.21 -11.26
CA PRO A 29 -47.59 -46.26 -12.19
C PRO A 29 -46.44 -45.47 -11.59
N LEU A 30 -45.50 -45.10 -12.48
CA LEU A 30 -44.37 -44.24 -12.20
C LEU A 30 -44.79 -42.95 -11.49
N ALA A 31 -44.49 -42.83 -10.19
CA ALA A 31 -44.43 -41.55 -9.51
C ALA A 31 -43.14 -40.84 -9.91
N ALA A 32 -43.25 -39.69 -10.53
CA ALA A 32 -42.12 -38.80 -10.82
C ALA A 32 -41.42 -38.45 -9.51
N SER A 33 -40.23 -39.01 -9.29
CA SER A 33 -39.37 -38.58 -8.19
C SER A 33 -38.78 -37.20 -8.54
N THR A 34 -39.41 -36.15 -8.05
CA THR A 34 -38.76 -34.86 -7.91
C THR A 34 -37.72 -35.00 -6.81
N SER A 35 -36.51 -35.37 -7.18
CA SER A 35 -35.36 -35.18 -6.28
C SER A 35 -35.25 -33.70 -5.99
N PRO A 36 -35.23 -33.26 -4.73
CA PRO A 36 -34.92 -31.88 -4.42
C PRO A 36 -33.51 -31.60 -4.94
N LEU A 37 -33.38 -30.61 -5.82
CA LEU A 37 -32.11 -30.00 -6.13
C LEU A 37 -31.50 -29.59 -4.81
N THR A 38 -30.61 -30.40 -4.28
CA THR A 38 -29.74 -29.97 -3.19
C THR A 38 -28.91 -28.80 -3.73
N PHE A 39 -29.32 -27.61 -3.44
CA PHE A 39 -28.41 -26.45 -3.49
C PHE A 39 -27.21 -26.85 -2.62
N ARG A 40 -26.10 -27.24 -3.25
CA ARG A 40 -24.81 -27.24 -2.58
C ARG A 40 -24.60 -25.80 -2.13
N SER A 41 -24.76 -25.54 -0.86
CA SER A 41 -24.27 -24.34 -0.24
C SER A 41 -22.78 -24.34 -0.53
N PHE A 42 -22.32 -23.46 -1.41
CA PHE A 42 -20.90 -23.24 -1.59
C PHE A 42 -20.39 -22.69 -0.28
N SER A 43 -19.64 -23.49 0.46
CA SER A 43 -18.98 -23.02 1.68
C SER A 43 -18.02 -21.90 1.29
N MET A 44 -18.18 -20.75 1.92
CA MET A 44 -17.28 -19.64 1.80
C MET A 44 -15.89 -20.07 2.28
N ILE A 45 -14.85 -19.88 1.46
CA ILE A 45 -13.47 -20.20 1.82
C ILE A 45 -12.81 -18.91 2.31
N VAL A 46 -12.59 -18.82 3.60
CA VAL A 46 -11.93 -17.69 4.26
C VAL A 46 -10.61 -18.16 4.85
N HIS A 47 -9.54 -17.48 4.52
CA HIS A 47 -8.22 -17.68 5.12
C HIS A 47 -8.03 -16.67 6.25
N GLU A 48 -7.72 -17.17 7.43
CA GLU A 48 -7.48 -16.35 8.63
C GLU A 48 -6.01 -16.03 8.80
N SER A 49 -5.73 -14.94 9.51
CA SER A 49 -4.36 -14.62 9.93
C SER A 49 -3.77 -15.75 10.78
N PRO A 50 -2.51 -16.14 10.55
CA PRO A 50 -1.83 -17.09 11.42
C PRO A 50 -1.36 -16.50 12.75
N HIS A 51 -1.46 -15.17 12.92
CA HIS A 51 -1.08 -14.46 14.13
C HIS A 51 -2.23 -14.42 15.12
N PRO A 52 -1.94 -14.35 16.45
CA PRO A 52 -2.97 -14.06 17.44
C PRO A 52 -3.64 -12.71 17.16
N GLU A 53 -4.87 -12.59 17.60
CA GLU A 53 -5.56 -11.30 17.54
C GLU A 53 -4.84 -10.25 18.39
N VAL A 54 -4.75 -9.03 17.85
CA VAL A 54 -4.22 -7.86 18.55
C VAL A 54 -5.39 -7.03 19.03
N GLU A 55 -5.40 -6.69 20.32
CA GLU A 55 -6.38 -5.80 20.90
C GLU A 55 -6.21 -4.37 20.38
N ILE A 56 -7.29 -3.78 19.89
CA ILE A 56 -7.29 -2.43 19.34
C ILE A 56 -8.01 -1.51 20.33
N PRO A 57 -7.29 -0.63 21.04
CA PRO A 57 -7.89 0.24 22.03
C PRO A 57 -8.77 1.33 21.38
N ASP A 58 -9.74 1.84 22.16
CA ASP A 58 -10.56 2.98 21.79
C ASP A 58 -9.79 4.30 21.97
N LYS A 59 -8.70 4.44 21.21
CA LYS A 59 -7.76 5.56 21.20
C LYS A 59 -7.49 6.06 19.78
N THR A 60 -7.03 7.28 19.69
CA THR A 60 -6.47 7.87 18.46
C THR A 60 -4.94 7.93 18.57
N ILE A 61 -4.26 8.27 17.49
CA ILE A 61 -2.79 8.49 17.55
C ILE A 61 -2.43 9.66 18.46
N TRP A 62 -3.31 10.64 18.64
CA TRP A 62 -3.14 11.72 19.61
C TRP A 62 -3.05 11.19 21.04
N ASP A 63 -3.97 10.29 21.40
CA ASP A 63 -4.00 9.66 22.74
C ASP A 63 -2.74 8.80 22.96
N ILE A 64 -2.31 8.06 21.94
CA ILE A 64 -1.10 7.23 21.99
C ILE A 64 0.15 8.08 22.24
N VAL A 65 0.31 9.20 21.53
CA VAL A 65 1.45 10.10 21.75
C VAL A 65 1.41 10.71 23.18
N GLY A 66 0.20 11.03 23.69
CA GLY A 66 0.02 11.45 25.06
C GLY A 66 0.49 10.40 26.08
N ASP A 67 0.16 9.11 25.85
CA ASP A 67 0.64 7.99 26.69
C ASP A 67 2.17 7.88 26.68
N GLN A 68 2.81 8.09 25.50
CA GLN A 68 4.26 8.02 25.35
C GLN A 68 5.02 9.07 26.18
N LEU A 69 4.39 10.17 26.57
CA LEU A 69 5.03 11.21 27.38
C LEU A 69 5.50 10.68 28.74
N SER A 70 4.83 9.68 29.29
CA SER A 70 5.21 9.06 30.57
C SER A 70 6.56 8.31 30.51
N VAL A 71 6.98 7.88 29.31
CA VAL A 71 8.17 7.02 29.12
C VAL A 71 9.22 7.69 28.23
N HIS A 72 8.78 8.50 27.26
CA HIS A 72 9.63 8.98 26.16
C HIS A 72 9.65 10.51 25.99
N ALA A 73 9.17 11.30 26.96
CA ALA A 73 9.00 12.74 26.84
C ALA A 73 10.20 13.48 26.17
N ASP A 74 11.39 13.22 26.67
CA ASP A 74 12.61 13.92 26.24
C ASP A 74 13.37 13.21 25.10
N LYS A 75 12.87 12.03 24.64
CA LYS A 75 13.48 11.34 23.51
C LYS A 75 13.09 12.02 22.20
N PRO A 76 14.00 12.05 21.21
CA PRO A 76 13.65 12.48 19.87
C PRO A 76 12.51 11.63 19.31
N ALA A 77 11.44 12.26 18.85
CA ALA A 77 10.37 11.63 18.10
C ALA A 77 10.66 11.71 16.58
N PHE A 78 11.09 12.89 16.13
CA PHE A 78 11.44 13.14 14.73
C PHE A 78 12.74 13.91 14.64
N ILE A 79 13.58 13.52 13.67
CA ILE A 79 14.90 14.12 13.42
C ILE A 79 14.95 14.48 11.94
N ASP A 80 15.34 15.70 11.62
CA ASP A 80 15.69 16.07 10.25
C ASP A 80 17.05 15.45 9.89
N GLY A 81 17.05 14.54 8.91
CA GLY A 81 18.25 13.79 8.54
C GLY A 81 19.32 14.61 7.82
N ILE A 82 19.04 15.88 7.49
CA ILE A 82 19.96 16.81 6.83
C ILE A 82 20.55 17.80 7.83
N THR A 83 19.68 18.47 8.60
CA THR A 83 20.08 19.52 9.56
C THR A 83 20.39 18.96 10.94
N HIS A 84 20.01 17.72 11.23
CA HIS A 84 20.08 17.05 12.53
C HIS A 84 19.25 17.72 13.65
N GLN A 85 18.44 18.71 13.31
CA GLN A 85 17.43 19.24 14.23
C GLN A 85 16.42 18.16 14.56
N HIS A 86 15.90 18.20 15.77
CA HIS A 86 14.91 17.20 16.19
C HIS A 86 13.78 17.85 17.02
N VAL A 87 12.71 17.11 17.13
CA VAL A 87 11.56 17.41 17.99
C VAL A 87 11.39 16.21 18.93
N SER A 88 11.41 16.44 20.24
CA SER A 88 11.14 15.41 21.24
C SER A 88 9.65 15.03 21.27
N PHE A 89 9.28 13.91 21.92
CA PHE A 89 7.87 13.54 22.10
C PHE A 89 7.09 14.62 22.84
N LYS A 90 7.70 15.24 23.84
CA LYS A 90 7.11 16.37 24.60
C LYS A 90 6.85 17.56 23.70
N GLU A 91 7.88 18.03 22.98
CA GLU A 91 7.75 19.17 22.06
C GLU A 91 6.75 18.88 20.93
N LEU A 92 6.74 17.66 20.39
CA LEU A 92 5.77 17.22 19.39
C LEU A 92 4.34 17.38 19.91
N HIS A 93 4.06 16.86 21.11
CA HIS A 93 2.74 16.91 21.72
C HIS A 93 2.34 18.37 22.06
N GLU A 94 3.22 19.14 22.68
CA GLU A 94 2.96 20.53 23.05
C GLU A 94 2.72 21.42 21.82
N ARG A 95 3.55 21.32 20.78
CA ARG A 95 3.37 22.09 19.54
C ARG A 95 2.09 21.68 18.82
N ALA A 96 1.78 20.38 18.75
CA ALA A 96 0.54 19.91 18.17
C ALA A 96 -0.68 20.41 18.95
N ARG A 97 -0.65 20.39 20.29
CA ARG A 97 -1.70 20.92 21.14
C ARG A 97 -1.96 22.41 20.88
N ARG A 98 -0.90 23.23 20.91
CA ARG A 98 -1.01 24.68 20.65
C ARG A 98 -1.52 24.98 19.25
N PHE A 99 -1.03 24.23 18.25
CA PHE A 99 -1.48 24.39 16.88
C PHE A 99 -2.96 24.01 16.71
N ALA A 100 -3.41 22.92 17.35
CA ALA A 100 -4.81 22.52 17.36
C ALA A 100 -5.72 23.61 17.97
N ILE A 101 -5.32 24.19 19.11
CA ILE A 101 -6.05 25.31 19.75
C ILE A 101 -6.14 26.52 18.80
N ALA A 102 -5.03 26.86 18.14
CA ALA A 102 -5.02 27.96 17.17
C ALA A 102 -5.93 27.68 15.98
N LEU A 103 -5.94 26.44 15.45
CA LEU A 103 -6.85 26.04 14.36
C LEU A 103 -8.31 26.12 14.80
N ALA A 104 -8.64 25.63 15.99
CA ALA A 104 -10.00 25.71 16.55
C ALA A 104 -10.48 27.16 16.71
N LYS A 105 -9.61 28.05 17.25
CA LYS A 105 -9.88 29.50 17.36
C LYS A 105 -10.04 30.18 15.99
N ASN A 106 -9.43 29.63 14.93
CA ASN A 106 -9.60 30.08 13.55
C ASN A 106 -10.75 29.37 12.81
N GLY A 107 -11.57 28.60 13.53
CA GLY A 107 -12.83 28.05 13.03
C GLY A 107 -12.77 26.62 12.51
N VAL A 108 -11.65 25.91 12.61
CA VAL A 108 -11.57 24.49 12.28
C VAL A 108 -12.40 23.68 13.29
N LYS A 109 -13.27 22.83 12.78
CA LYS A 109 -14.20 22.00 13.58
C LYS A 109 -14.00 20.53 13.27
N LYS A 110 -14.47 19.67 14.17
CA LYS A 110 -14.60 18.24 13.95
C LYS A 110 -15.29 17.94 12.63
N GLY A 111 -14.69 17.07 11.82
CA GLY A 111 -15.16 16.69 10.49
C GLY A 111 -14.81 17.67 9.36
N ASP A 112 -14.24 18.83 9.64
CA ASP A 112 -13.73 19.73 8.58
C ASP A 112 -12.52 19.10 7.90
N SER A 113 -12.54 19.10 6.56
CA SER A 113 -11.40 18.63 5.77
C SER A 113 -10.35 19.72 5.60
N VAL A 114 -9.09 19.34 5.82
CA VAL A 114 -7.91 20.21 5.72
C VAL A 114 -6.90 19.57 4.78
N ILE A 115 -6.51 20.27 3.71
CA ILE A 115 -5.43 19.83 2.83
C ILE A 115 -4.09 19.97 3.57
N VAL A 116 -3.25 18.94 3.51
CA VAL A 116 -1.86 18.97 3.98
C VAL A 116 -0.94 18.74 2.78
N HIS A 117 -0.39 19.85 2.25
CA HIS A 117 0.40 19.89 1.01
C HIS A 117 1.88 20.13 1.34
N SER A 118 2.67 19.07 1.52
CA SER A 118 4.03 19.20 2.01
C SER A 118 4.92 18.02 1.63
N PHE A 119 6.23 18.30 1.56
CA PHE A 119 7.27 17.29 1.69
C PHE A 119 7.31 16.74 3.13
N ASN A 120 8.09 15.67 3.33
CA ASN A 120 8.43 15.22 4.69
C ASN A 120 9.25 16.32 5.40
N CYS A 121 8.79 16.76 6.56
CA CYS A 121 9.46 17.76 7.41
C CYS A 121 9.05 17.57 8.87
N LEU A 122 9.74 18.26 9.80
CA LEU A 122 9.46 18.16 11.24
C LEU A 122 8.06 18.64 11.64
N ASP A 123 7.49 19.59 10.89
CA ASP A 123 6.15 20.11 11.17
C ASP A 123 5.02 19.16 10.71
N TYR A 124 5.30 18.24 9.80
CA TYR A 124 4.28 17.33 9.25
C TYR A 124 3.57 16.50 10.34
N PRO A 125 4.28 15.77 11.23
CA PRO A 125 3.64 15.05 12.33
C PRO A 125 2.89 15.94 13.32
N ILE A 126 3.37 17.18 13.54
CA ILE A 126 2.70 18.19 14.38
C ILE A 126 1.32 18.51 13.81
N VAL A 127 1.24 18.73 12.48
CA VAL A 127 -0.02 19.00 11.77
C VAL A 127 -0.98 17.82 11.87
N VAL A 128 -0.48 16.60 11.61
CA VAL A 128 -1.32 15.39 11.67
C VAL A 128 -1.91 15.18 13.06
N LEU A 129 -1.10 15.33 14.11
CA LEU A 129 -1.56 15.22 15.50
C LEU A 129 -2.57 16.30 15.86
N ALA A 130 -2.31 17.56 15.46
CA ALA A 130 -3.22 18.68 15.72
C ALA A 130 -4.59 18.47 15.06
N LEU A 131 -4.62 18.00 13.82
CA LEU A 131 -5.87 17.72 13.13
C LEU A 131 -6.61 16.53 13.76
N THR A 132 -5.88 15.45 14.12
CA THR A 132 -6.48 14.28 14.76
C THR A 132 -7.06 14.63 16.13
N SER A 133 -6.38 15.46 16.94
CA SER A 133 -6.87 15.87 18.26
C SER A 133 -8.17 16.68 18.20
N LEU A 134 -8.43 17.36 17.08
CA LEU A 134 -9.68 18.08 16.82
C LEU A 134 -10.75 17.23 16.15
N GLY A 135 -10.43 16.00 15.72
CA GLY A 135 -11.29 15.19 14.86
C GLY A 135 -11.51 15.83 13.48
N ALA A 136 -10.62 16.71 13.06
CA ALA A 136 -10.59 17.23 11.69
C ALA A 136 -9.98 16.20 10.74
N VAL A 137 -10.38 16.25 9.47
CA VAL A 137 -9.99 15.28 8.45
C VAL A 137 -8.72 15.76 7.75
N CYS A 138 -7.60 15.10 7.99
CA CYS A 138 -6.36 15.34 7.27
C CYS A 138 -6.47 14.77 5.84
N SER A 139 -6.40 15.62 4.81
CA SER A 139 -6.32 15.20 3.42
C SER A 139 -4.91 15.46 2.88
N PRO A 140 -4.01 14.46 2.96
CA PRO A 140 -2.63 14.61 2.50
C PRO A 140 -2.56 14.73 0.99
N SER A 141 -1.72 15.64 0.50
CA SER A 141 -1.59 15.97 -0.91
C SER A 141 -0.13 15.92 -1.39
N SER A 142 0.08 15.49 -2.62
CA SER A 142 1.40 15.42 -3.23
C SER A 142 2.03 16.81 -3.35
N PRO A 143 3.27 17.01 -2.88
CA PRO A 143 4.01 18.26 -3.07
C PRO A 143 4.35 18.57 -4.54
N MET A 144 4.19 17.57 -5.42
CA MET A 144 4.45 17.70 -6.86
C MET A 144 3.25 18.22 -7.65
N PHE A 145 2.09 18.38 -7.00
CA PHE A 145 0.89 18.87 -7.68
C PHE A 145 1.04 20.32 -8.14
N LEU A 146 0.61 20.56 -9.37
CA LEU A 146 0.39 21.89 -9.89
C LEU A 146 -0.88 22.52 -9.26
N PRO A 147 -1.09 23.84 -9.34
CA PRO A 147 -2.26 24.50 -8.77
C PRO A 147 -3.61 23.88 -9.17
N ASP A 148 -3.76 23.53 -10.46
CA ASP A 148 -4.99 22.89 -10.97
C ASP A 148 -5.23 21.51 -10.34
N GLU A 149 -4.19 20.70 -10.20
CA GLU A 149 -4.27 19.36 -9.61
C GLU A 149 -4.62 19.45 -8.12
N LEU A 150 -3.99 20.38 -7.40
CA LEU A 150 -4.29 20.64 -6.00
C LEU A 150 -5.73 21.14 -5.83
N ALA A 151 -6.20 22.04 -6.70
CA ALA A 151 -7.57 22.54 -6.70
C ALA A 151 -8.61 21.42 -6.93
N VAL A 152 -8.30 20.43 -7.76
CA VAL A 152 -9.15 19.22 -7.92
C VAL A 152 -9.30 18.48 -6.60
N GLN A 153 -8.19 18.26 -5.86
CA GLN A 153 -8.24 17.58 -4.56
C GLN A 153 -8.97 18.44 -3.50
N VAL A 154 -8.73 19.75 -3.45
CA VAL A 154 -9.45 20.68 -2.55
C VAL A 154 -10.96 20.55 -2.74
N LYS A 155 -11.44 20.59 -3.99
CA LYS A 155 -12.87 20.46 -4.32
C LYS A 155 -13.42 19.08 -3.96
N ALA A 156 -12.69 18.01 -4.32
CA ALA A 156 -13.12 16.63 -4.07
C ALA A 156 -13.18 16.28 -2.58
N SER A 157 -12.26 16.82 -1.77
CA SER A 157 -12.25 16.65 -0.32
C SER A 157 -13.18 17.62 0.41
N LYS A 158 -13.75 18.61 -0.28
CA LYS A 158 -14.51 19.74 0.30
C LYS A 158 -13.70 20.48 1.38
N ALA A 159 -12.39 20.57 1.18
CA ALA A 159 -11.51 21.20 2.15
C ALA A 159 -11.80 22.72 2.26
N LYS A 160 -11.74 23.22 3.49
CA LYS A 160 -11.93 24.63 3.84
C LYS A 160 -10.62 25.33 4.19
N TYR A 161 -9.59 24.56 4.45
CA TYR A 161 -8.28 25.01 4.91
C TYR A 161 -7.18 24.30 4.15
N ILE A 162 -6.04 24.99 3.99
CA ILE A 162 -4.82 24.42 3.41
C ILE A 162 -3.67 24.66 4.37
N ILE A 163 -2.91 23.63 4.70
CA ILE A 163 -1.63 23.71 5.41
C ILE A 163 -0.56 23.25 4.42
N THR A 164 0.39 24.12 4.08
CA THR A 164 1.36 23.87 3.02
C THR A 164 2.80 24.08 3.51
N HIS A 165 3.77 23.39 2.90
CA HIS A 165 5.17 23.72 3.11
C HIS A 165 5.49 25.12 2.55
N LYS A 166 6.34 25.89 3.22
CA LYS A 166 6.72 27.27 2.81
C LYS A 166 7.17 27.37 1.34
N ASP A 167 7.88 26.35 0.84
CA ASP A 167 8.39 26.36 -0.54
C ASP A 167 7.30 26.03 -1.58
N LEU A 168 6.11 25.62 -1.13
CA LEU A 168 4.94 25.29 -1.96
C LEU A 168 3.79 26.30 -1.81
N GLU A 169 4.00 27.39 -1.07
CA GLU A 169 2.94 28.34 -0.74
C GLU A 169 2.31 29.00 -1.97
N LYS A 170 3.07 29.23 -3.05
CA LYS A 170 2.54 29.77 -4.32
C LYS A 170 1.49 28.85 -4.93
N THR A 171 1.77 27.56 -4.99
CA THR A 171 0.83 26.54 -5.46
C THR A 171 -0.43 26.48 -4.60
N ALA A 172 -0.26 26.54 -3.27
CA ALA A 172 -1.37 26.48 -2.32
C ALA A 172 -2.27 27.72 -2.40
N VAL A 173 -1.70 28.92 -2.51
CA VAL A 173 -2.43 30.18 -2.66
C VAL A 173 -3.24 30.20 -3.96
N GLU A 174 -2.63 29.81 -5.06
CA GLU A 174 -3.31 29.77 -6.37
C GLU A 174 -4.44 28.73 -6.38
N ALA A 175 -4.20 27.53 -5.87
CA ALA A 175 -5.24 26.50 -5.74
C ALA A 175 -6.37 26.96 -4.81
N GLY A 176 -6.02 27.64 -3.69
CA GLY A 176 -6.98 28.24 -2.76
C GLY A 176 -7.87 29.28 -3.46
N ARG A 177 -7.26 30.19 -4.24
CA ARG A 177 -7.97 31.18 -5.04
C ARG A 177 -8.96 30.53 -6.02
N MET A 178 -8.56 29.45 -6.72
CA MET A 178 -9.40 28.70 -7.65
C MET A 178 -10.58 27.98 -6.96
N CYS A 179 -10.49 27.77 -5.65
CA CYS A 179 -11.49 27.11 -4.83
C CYS A 179 -12.28 28.05 -3.89
N GLY A 180 -11.98 29.36 -3.91
CA GLY A 180 -12.61 30.34 -3.04
C GLY A 180 -12.14 30.29 -1.57
N ILE A 181 -10.96 29.72 -1.30
CA ILE A 181 -10.33 29.71 0.01
C ILE A 181 -9.49 30.99 0.16
N GLU A 182 -9.85 31.84 1.14
CA GLU A 182 -9.10 33.07 1.44
C GLU A 182 -7.74 32.75 2.08
N ASN A 183 -6.73 33.61 1.86
CA ASN A 183 -5.37 33.43 2.40
C ASN A 183 -5.33 33.29 3.93
N LYS A 184 -6.29 33.86 4.66
CA LYS A 184 -6.37 33.70 6.13
C LYS A 184 -6.64 32.26 6.58
N PHE A 185 -7.08 31.37 5.68
CA PHE A 185 -7.33 29.95 5.90
C PHE A 185 -6.23 29.07 5.29
N ILE A 186 -5.12 29.68 4.85
CA ILE A 186 -3.93 29.00 4.35
C ILE A 186 -2.79 29.23 5.34
N TYR A 187 -2.20 28.15 5.84
CA TYR A 187 -1.12 28.18 6.81
C TYR A 187 0.14 27.55 6.25
N THR A 188 1.33 27.94 6.76
CA THR A 188 2.60 27.39 6.28
C THR A 188 3.37 26.64 7.35
N MET A 189 3.98 25.53 6.94
CA MET A 189 5.05 24.86 7.66
C MET A 189 6.35 25.60 7.34
N GLY A 190 6.90 26.28 8.35
CA GLY A 190 8.01 27.22 8.22
C GLY A 190 7.56 28.63 7.78
N LYS A 191 8.48 29.59 7.86
CA LYS A 191 8.23 31.03 7.66
C LYS A 191 7.81 31.33 6.22
N SER A 192 6.63 31.94 6.06
CA SER A 192 6.08 32.36 4.76
C SER A 192 6.84 33.54 4.14
N ALA A 193 7.03 33.50 2.84
CA ALA A 193 7.50 34.61 2.03
C ALA A 193 6.33 35.50 1.51
N GLN A 194 5.08 35.01 1.55
CA GLN A 194 3.89 35.74 1.08
C GLN A 194 3.01 36.28 2.21
N GLY A 195 3.49 36.27 3.46
CA GLY A 195 2.77 36.82 4.61
C GLY A 195 1.64 35.95 5.13
N LEU A 196 1.63 34.67 4.81
CA LEU A 196 0.73 33.70 5.42
C LEU A 196 1.17 33.43 6.87
N LYS A 197 0.24 33.06 7.74
CA LYS A 197 0.58 32.66 9.10
C LYS A 197 1.28 31.30 9.09
N SER A 198 2.45 31.23 9.71
CA SER A 198 3.16 29.96 9.90
C SER A 198 2.65 29.21 11.13
N ILE A 199 2.97 27.90 11.20
CA ILE A 199 2.74 27.11 12.43
C ILE A 199 3.47 27.77 13.61
N ASP A 200 4.71 28.23 13.41
CA ASP A 200 5.50 28.88 14.47
C ASP A 200 4.86 30.15 15.00
N ASP A 201 4.20 30.95 14.14
CA ASP A 201 3.43 32.13 14.58
C ASP A 201 2.21 31.73 15.43
N LEU A 202 1.60 30.56 15.13
CA LEU A 202 0.37 30.12 15.77
C LEU A 202 0.60 29.36 17.08
N VAL A 203 1.75 28.71 17.27
CA VAL A 203 2.06 27.95 18.49
C VAL A 203 2.67 28.80 19.62
N GLN A 204 2.79 30.14 19.44
CA GLN A 204 3.36 31.03 20.44
C GLN A 204 2.52 31.13 21.73
N HIS A 205 1.21 30.89 21.63
CA HIS A 205 0.28 31.01 22.75
C HIS A 205 -0.36 29.66 23.05
N ASP A 206 -0.39 29.31 24.32
CA ASP A 206 -1.17 28.19 24.83
C ASP A 206 -2.46 28.69 25.50
N ASP A 207 -3.39 27.79 25.69
CA ASP A 207 -4.64 28.05 26.37
C ASP A 207 -5.01 26.81 27.21
N ASP A 208 -4.61 26.84 28.47
CA ASP A 208 -4.84 25.73 29.39
C ASP A 208 -6.33 25.49 29.69
N SER A 209 -7.18 26.46 29.40
CA SER A 209 -8.64 26.32 29.54
C SER A 209 -9.29 25.58 28.38
N PHE A 210 -8.59 25.39 27.25
CA PHE A 210 -9.14 24.70 26.08
C PHE A 210 -9.32 23.20 26.36
N GLN A 211 -10.54 22.73 26.18
CA GLN A 211 -10.90 21.32 26.38
C GLN A 211 -11.04 20.63 25.03
N PHE A 212 -10.26 19.58 24.81
CA PHE A 212 -10.41 18.72 23.63
C PHE A 212 -11.62 17.80 23.81
N GLU A 213 -12.44 17.72 22.76
CA GLU A 213 -13.49 16.70 22.72
C GLU A 213 -12.88 15.32 22.50
N LYS A 214 -13.43 14.30 23.17
CA LYS A 214 -13.05 12.90 22.88
C LYS A 214 -13.46 12.57 21.45
N ILE A 215 -12.51 12.13 20.66
CA ILE A 215 -12.76 11.70 19.27
C ILE A 215 -13.22 10.25 19.27
N ASP A 216 -14.36 10.01 18.61
CA ASP A 216 -14.82 8.65 18.34
C ASP A 216 -13.83 7.97 17.37
N PRO A 217 -13.23 6.83 17.73
CA PRO A 217 -12.30 6.10 16.89
C PRO A 217 -12.84 5.72 15.51
N GLU A 218 -14.16 5.60 15.35
CA GLU A 218 -14.80 5.34 14.05
C GLU A 218 -14.96 6.60 13.19
N SER A 219 -14.66 7.79 13.73
CA SER A 219 -14.71 9.02 12.95
C SER A 219 -13.64 9.02 11.85
N ASN A 220 -14.03 9.48 10.65
CA ASN A 220 -13.06 9.75 9.57
C ASN A 220 -12.09 10.86 10.00
N VAL A 221 -10.79 10.56 10.03
CA VAL A 221 -9.73 11.51 10.39
C VAL A 221 -8.68 11.66 9.28
N MET A 222 -8.70 10.77 8.28
CA MET A 222 -7.71 10.77 7.21
C MET A 222 -8.40 10.55 5.86
N LEU A 223 -8.07 11.37 4.85
CA LEU A 223 -8.65 11.32 3.52
C LEU A 223 -7.56 11.38 2.43
N PRO A 224 -6.70 10.37 2.34
CA PRO A 224 -5.76 10.26 1.23
C PRO A 224 -6.50 9.96 -0.07
N PHE A 225 -5.90 10.38 -1.20
CA PHE A 225 -6.46 10.10 -2.53
C PHE A 225 -5.71 8.95 -3.19
N SER A 226 -6.43 7.92 -3.58
CA SER A 226 -5.89 6.84 -4.42
C SER A 226 -6.11 7.16 -5.89
N SER A 227 -5.10 6.87 -6.72
CA SER A 227 -5.20 7.06 -8.18
C SER A 227 -6.24 6.15 -8.85
N GLY A 228 -6.76 5.17 -8.09
CA GLY A 228 -7.78 4.22 -8.53
C GLY A 228 -7.49 3.60 -9.90
N THR A 229 -8.17 2.51 -10.20
CA THR A 229 -8.08 1.86 -11.54
C THR A 229 -8.89 2.60 -12.62
N THR A 230 -9.72 3.59 -12.24
CA THR A 230 -10.62 4.33 -13.15
C THR A 230 -10.07 5.68 -13.62
N GLY A 231 -8.90 6.10 -13.11
CA GLY A 231 -8.21 7.31 -13.56
C GLY A 231 -8.55 8.61 -12.83
N ILE A 232 -9.71 8.71 -12.20
CA ILE A 232 -10.06 9.86 -11.35
C ILE A 232 -9.68 9.51 -9.91
N PRO A 233 -8.83 10.31 -9.24
CA PRO A 233 -8.47 10.08 -7.85
C PRO A 233 -9.71 10.05 -6.96
N LYS A 234 -9.78 9.05 -6.06
CA LYS A 234 -10.88 8.88 -5.11
C LYS A 234 -10.37 9.14 -3.70
N GLY A 235 -11.09 9.94 -2.93
CA GLY A 235 -10.79 10.16 -1.51
C GLY A 235 -11.16 8.93 -0.70
N VAL A 236 -10.17 8.30 -0.07
CA VAL A 236 -10.34 7.11 0.77
C VAL A 236 -10.58 7.57 2.21
N ALA A 237 -11.78 7.32 2.73
CA ALA A 237 -12.12 7.71 4.10
C ALA A 237 -11.60 6.66 5.09
N LEU A 238 -10.64 7.07 5.94
CA LEU A 238 -10.04 6.21 6.96
C LEU A 238 -10.37 6.75 8.35
N SER A 239 -10.89 5.87 9.22
CA SER A 239 -11.15 6.22 10.61
C SER A 239 -9.86 6.24 11.45
N ALA A 240 -9.93 6.87 12.62
CA ALA A 240 -8.84 6.79 13.59
C ALA A 240 -8.55 5.34 13.97
N ARG A 241 -9.60 4.50 14.10
CA ARG A 241 -9.46 3.05 14.33
C ARG A 241 -8.74 2.35 13.19
N ASN A 242 -9.07 2.64 11.92
CA ASN A 242 -8.40 2.00 10.78
C ASN A 242 -6.89 2.27 10.82
N MET A 243 -6.48 3.53 11.05
CA MET A 243 -5.08 3.95 11.10
C MET A 243 -4.33 3.31 12.27
N LEU A 244 -4.93 3.33 13.46
CA LEU A 244 -4.31 2.75 14.66
C LEU A 244 -4.24 1.22 14.56
N SER A 245 -5.29 0.56 14.06
CA SER A 245 -5.29 -0.89 13.85
C SER A 245 -4.12 -1.33 13.00
N ASN A 246 -3.88 -0.63 11.88
CA ASN A 246 -2.79 -1.01 10.99
C ASN A 246 -1.41 -0.79 11.63
N ALA A 247 -1.22 0.27 12.41
CA ALA A 247 0.00 0.48 13.18
C ALA A 247 0.26 -0.67 14.17
N LEU A 248 -0.77 -1.09 14.93
CA LEU A 248 -0.69 -2.20 15.89
C LEU A 248 -0.45 -3.56 15.20
N GLN A 249 -1.11 -3.80 14.08
CA GLN A 249 -0.91 -5.02 13.28
C GLN A 249 0.52 -5.13 12.76
N VAL A 250 1.10 -4.02 12.29
CA VAL A 250 2.48 -3.99 11.81
C VAL A 250 3.46 -4.04 12.98
N ASP A 251 3.16 -3.41 14.13
CA ASP A 251 3.94 -3.52 15.36
C ASP A 251 4.17 -4.97 15.79
N HIS A 252 3.14 -5.80 15.66
CA HIS A 252 3.22 -7.24 15.99
C HIS A 252 4.30 -7.99 15.20
N VAL A 253 4.59 -7.57 13.96
CA VAL A 253 5.50 -8.26 13.03
C VAL A 253 6.79 -7.46 12.73
N GLN A 254 6.87 -6.20 13.15
CA GLN A 254 7.99 -5.32 12.84
C GLN A 254 8.33 -4.37 14.00
N ASP A 255 9.48 -4.61 14.61
CA ASP A 255 10.09 -3.68 15.55
C ASP A 255 11.02 -2.70 14.82
N LEU A 256 10.82 -1.39 15.02
CA LEU A 256 11.66 -0.33 14.43
C LEU A 256 13.00 -0.15 15.18
N CYS A 257 13.12 -0.63 16.41
CA CYS A 257 14.36 -0.68 17.19
C CYS A 257 15.15 0.64 17.25
N GLY A 258 14.58 1.66 17.85
CA GLY A 258 15.27 2.93 18.12
C GLY A 258 15.12 3.95 17.00
N TYR A 259 15.97 3.89 15.95
CA TYR A 259 15.88 4.81 14.82
C TYR A 259 15.23 4.15 13.61
N SER A 260 14.29 4.83 12.99
CA SER A 260 13.64 4.41 11.75
C SER A 260 13.79 5.47 10.65
N LEU A 261 13.78 5.03 9.38
CA LEU A 261 13.90 5.95 8.24
C LEU A 261 12.54 6.55 7.85
N GLY A 262 12.47 7.86 7.71
CA GLY A 262 11.32 8.62 7.22
C GLY A 262 11.53 9.09 5.77
N LEU A 263 11.90 8.19 4.86
CA LEU A 263 12.08 8.46 3.42
C LEU A 263 10.78 8.39 2.64
N LEU A 264 9.93 7.42 2.98
CA LEU A 264 8.64 7.25 2.31
C LEU A 264 7.80 8.52 2.50
N PRO A 265 7.16 9.04 1.43
CA PRO A 265 6.39 10.28 1.51
C PRO A 265 5.26 10.20 2.54
N PHE A 266 5.18 11.14 3.48
CA PHE A 266 4.12 11.17 4.49
C PHE A 266 2.74 11.50 3.92
N PHE A 267 2.69 12.14 2.75
CA PHE A 267 1.42 12.33 2.05
C PHE A 267 0.86 11.02 1.46
N HIS A 268 1.67 9.97 1.32
CA HIS A 268 1.23 8.65 0.90
C HIS A 268 0.96 7.79 2.13
N ILE A 269 -0.09 6.97 2.07
CA ILE A 269 -0.55 6.16 3.20
C ILE A 269 0.54 5.25 3.79
N TYR A 270 1.48 4.76 2.99
CA TYR A 270 2.58 3.94 3.50
C TYR A 270 3.52 4.75 4.40
N GLY A 271 3.96 5.92 3.96
CA GLY A 271 4.77 6.81 4.80
C GLY A 271 4.01 7.30 6.03
N MET A 272 2.72 7.60 5.88
CA MET A 272 1.81 7.98 6.96
C MET A 272 1.71 6.89 8.03
N MET A 273 1.47 5.64 7.63
CA MET A 273 1.40 4.51 8.57
C MET A 273 2.74 4.31 9.29
N MET A 274 3.88 4.40 8.58
CA MET A 274 5.20 4.29 9.20
C MET A 274 5.50 5.43 10.20
N MET A 275 4.91 6.60 9.98
CA MET A 275 4.94 7.70 10.94
C MET A 275 4.11 7.36 12.19
N HIS A 276 2.91 6.83 12.04
CA HIS A 276 2.06 6.37 13.15
C HIS A 276 2.73 5.25 13.94
N LEU A 277 3.32 4.27 13.26
CA LEU A 277 4.04 3.16 13.89
C LEU A 277 5.22 3.67 14.75
N SER A 278 6.00 4.64 14.25
CA SER A 278 7.11 5.18 15.04
C SER A 278 6.64 5.93 16.28
N MET A 279 5.54 6.66 16.19
CA MET A 279 4.92 7.32 17.34
C MET A 279 4.37 6.29 18.35
N TYR A 280 3.77 5.22 17.87
CA TYR A 280 3.26 4.13 18.72
C TYR A 280 4.39 3.41 19.47
N GLN A 281 5.47 3.05 18.78
CA GLN A 281 6.61 2.34 19.38
C GLN A 281 7.56 3.24 20.21
N GLY A 282 7.37 4.55 20.21
CA GLY A 282 8.31 5.47 20.85
C GLY A 282 9.68 5.51 20.13
N ALA A 283 9.71 5.17 18.84
CA ALA A 283 10.91 5.13 18.02
C ALA A 283 11.17 6.48 17.33
N ALA A 284 12.42 6.93 17.31
CA ALA A 284 12.82 8.15 16.61
C ALA A 284 12.80 7.95 15.09
N LYS A 285 12.16 8.86 14.34
CA LYS A 285 12.10 8.81 12.88
C LYS A 285 13.01 9.86 12.25
N VAL A 286 14.01 9.39 11.48
CA VAL A 286 14.93 10.25 10.72
C VAL A 286 14.29 10.60 9.39
N ILE A 287 13.87 11.86 9.22
CA ILE A 287 13.12 12.35 8.09
C ILE A 287 14.06 12.78 6.96
N LEU A 288 13.75 12.30 5.75
CA LEU A 288 14.32 12.81 4.51
C LEU A 288 13.18 13.35 3.62
N PRO A 289 13.31 14.58 3.10
CA PRO A 289 12.23 15.20 2.30
C PRO A 289 12.05 14.50 0.94
N ARG A 290 13.12 13.90 0.42
CA ARG A 290 13.14 13.15 -0.84
C ARG A 290 14.30 12.13 -0.84
N PHE A 291 14.24 11.21 -1.78
CA PHE A 291 15.38 10.32 -2.03
C PHE A 291 16.51 11.11 -2.72
N GLU A 292 17.66 11.11 -2.09
CA GLU A 292 18.92 11.59 -2.63
C GLU A 292 20.01 10.60 -2.18
N PRO A 293 20.80 10.03 -3.10
CA PRO A 293 21.72 8.92 -2.80
C PRO A 293 22.64 9.16 -1.59
N GLU A 294 23.34 10.29 -1.54
CA GLU A 294 24.28 10.59 -0.46
C GLU A 294 23.58 10.79 0.88
N THR A 295 22.53 11.61 0.89
CA THR A 295 21.75 11.90 2.10
C THR A 295 21.10 10.64 2.68
N PHE A 296 20.59 9.77 1.80
CA PHE A 296 20.01 8.49 2.19
C PHE A 296 21.05 7.56 2.84
N LEU A 297 22.20 7.37 2.19
CA LEU A 297 23.27 6.50 2.71
C LEU A 297 23.87 7.08 4.01
N ASN A 298 24.02 8.40 4.08
CA ASN A 298 24.48 9.08 5.28
C ASN A 298 23.52 8.89 6.46
N ALA A 299 22.20 8.96 6.22
CA ALA A 299 21.20 8.71 7.26
C ALA A 299 21.27 7.27 7.78
N LEU A 300 21.37 6.26 6.89
CA LEU A 300 21.54 4.86 7.29
C LEU A 300 22.79 4.65 8.15
N SER A 301 23.91 5.24 7.73
CA SER A 301 25.22 5.12 8.40
C SER A 301 25.25 5.85 9.74
N THR A 302 24.83 7.14 9.78
CA THR A 302 24.93 7.99 10.97
C THR A 302 24.02 7.52 12.10
N TYR A 303 22.76 7.20 11.77
CA TYR A 303 21.76 6.79 12.77
C TYR A 303 21.72 5.29 12.98
N LYS A 304 22.58 4.51 12.33
CA LYS A 304 22.65 3.05 12.46
C LYS A 304 21.27 2.40 12.28
N ILE A 305 20.55 2.82 11.26
CA ILE A 305 19.16 2.40 11.00
C ILE A 305 19.15 0.90 10.70
N ARG A 306 18.47 0.12 11.57
CA ARG A 306 18.39 -1.33 11.48
C ARG A 306 17.40 -1.80 10.41
N ALA A 307 16.25 -1.15 10.32
CA ALA A 307 15.18 -1.50 9.37
C ALA A 307 14.79 -0.28 8.53
N ALA A 308 14.94 -0.34 7.21
CA ALA A 308 14.57 0.73 6.30
C ALA A 308 13.41 0.30 5.40
N HIS A 309 12.33 1.09 5.41
CA HIS A 309 11.20 0.93 4.52
C HIS A 309 11.45 1.74 3.26
N ILE A 310 11.42 1.07 2.11
CA ILE A 310 11.82 1.63 0.82
C ILE A 310 10.83 1.25 -0.29
N ALA A 311 10.92 1.97 -1.41
CA ALA A 311 10.28 1.58 -2.65
C ALA A 311 11.26 0.78 -3.54
N PRO A 312 10.79 -0.06 -4.49
CA PRO A 312 11.65 -0.89 -5.34
C PRO A 312 12.78 -0.16 -6.07
N PRO A 313 12.64 1.09 -6.57
CA PRO A 313 13.77 1.82 -7.17
C PRO A 313 14.96 2.05 -6.24
N VAL A 314 14.70 2.22 -4.93
CA VAL A 314 15.76 2.36 -3.94
C VAL A 314 16.49 1.02 -3.72
N ALA A 315 15.76 -0.11 -3.79
CA ALA A 315 16.40 -1.43 -3.77
C ALA A 315 17.31 -1.64 -4.98
N LEU A 316 16.88 -1.24 -6.18
CA LEU A 316 17.73 -1.27 -7.39
C LEU A 316 18.99 -0.39 -7.25
N PHE A 317 18.84 0.81 -6.70
CA PHE A 317 19.99 1.67 -6.37
C PHE A 317 20.98 0.95 -5.44
N LEU A 318 20.48 0.38 -4.36
CA LEU A 318 21.30 -0.38 -3.40
C LEU A 318 21.98 -1.62 -4.03
N ALA A 319 21.32 -2.27 -5.01
CA ALA A 319 21.85 -3.42 -5.71
C ALA A 319 23.04 -3.08 -6.62
N HIS A 320 23.06 -1.88 -7.24
CA HIS A 320 23.96 -1.60 -8.36
C HIS A 320 24.88 -0.40 -8.19
N HIS A 321 24.45 0.62 -7.43
CA HIS A 321 25.19 1.89 -7.44
C HIS A 321 26.51 1.81 -6.64
N PRO A 322 27.66 2.26 -7.20
CA PRO A 322 28.97 2.15 -6.56
C PRO A 322 29.11 3.04 -5.31
N LEU A 323 28.30 4.11 -5.19
CA LEU A 323 28.31 5.00 -4.03
C LEU A 323 28.03 4.25 -2.71
N VAL A 324 27.27 3.15 -2.76
CA VAL A 324 26.90 2.36 -1.58
C VAL A 324 28.12 1.84 -0.82
N GLU A 325 29.21 1.54 -1.52
CA GLU A 325 30.45 1.03 -0.93
C GLU A 325 31.24 2.08 -0.12
N LYS A 326 30.90 3.36 -0.29
CA LYS A 326 31.55 4.46 0.44
C LYS A 326 30.97 4.69 1.84
N TYR A 327 29.87 4.04 2.19
CA TYR A 327 29.15 4.25 3.45
C TYR A 327 29.06 2.96 4.27
N ASP A 328 29.31 3.06 5.57
CA ASP A 328 29.07 1.95 6.49
C ASP A 328 27.58 1.84 6.82
N ILE A 329 26.89 0.95 6.11
CA ILE A 329 25.48 0.62 6.36
C ILE A 329 25.32 -0.77 6.99
N SER A 330 26.36 -1.30 7.61
CA SER A 330 26.38 -2.64 8.23
C SER A 330 25.36 -2.82 9.35
N ALA A 331 24.91 -1.73 9.98
CA ALA A 331 23.82 -1.77 10.96
C ALA A 331 22.46 -2.11 10.36
N THR A 332 22.27 -1.89 9.05
CA THR A 332 21.01 -2.19 8.37
C THR A 332 20.89 -3.70 8.16
N GLN A 333 19.92 -4.31 8.84
CA GLN A 333 19.66 -5.74 8.78
C GLN A 333 18.48 -6.07 7.86
N PHE A 334 17.53 -5.16 7.75
CA PHE A 334 16.27 -5.35 7.03
C PHE A 334 15.99 -4.21 6.07
N LEU A 335 15.60 -4.55 4.85
CA LEU A 335 14.98 -3.64 3.90
C LEU A 335 13.58 -4.15 3.61
N VAL A 336 12.57 -3.31 3.83
CA VAL A 336 11.17 -3.66 3.59
C VAL A 336 10.67 -2.90 2.37
N SER A 337 10.40 -3.62 1.30
CA SER A 337 9.90 -3.06 0.05
C SER A 337 8.37 -3.17 -0.02
N GLY A 338 7.73 -2.08 -0.42
CA GLY A 338 6.28 -2.03 -0.62
C GLY A 338 5.86 -0.92 -1.58
N GLY A 339 4.57 -0.89 -1.91
CA GLY A 339 3.99 0.11 -2.80
C GLY A 339 4.07 -0.20 -4.29
N ALA A 340 4.96 -1.09 -4.72
CA ALA A 340 5.06 -1.64 -6.07
C ALA A 340 5.65 -3.06 -6.02
N PRO A 341 5.42 -3.89 -7.06
CA PRO A 341 6.06 -5.20 -7.16
C PRO A 341 7.59 -5.10 -7.18
N MET A 342 8.25 -6.05 -6.53
CA MET A 342 9.70 -6.21 -6.61
C MET A 342 10.02 -7.66 -6.97
N GLY A 343 10.76 -7.84 -8.08
CA GLY A 343 11.15 -9.17 -8.56
C GLY A 343 12.11 -9.88 -7.60
N LYS A 344 12.07 -11.21 -7.59
CA LYS A 344 12.92 -12.07 -6.74
C LYS A 344 14.41 -11.84 -6.95
N GLU A 345 14.81 -11.46 -8.17
CA GLU A 345 16.22 -11.24 -8.50
C GLU A 345 16.77 -9.96 -7.88
N VAL A 346 15.98 -8.88 -7.85
CA VAL A 346 16.37 -7.65 -7.16
C VAL A 346 16.57 -7.92 -5.67
N GLU A 347 15.67 -8.69 -5.06
CA GLU A 347 15.79 -9.16 -3.68
C GLU A 347 17.11 -9.92 -3.48
N LYS A 348 17.41 -10.86 -4.39
CA LYS A 348 18.65 -11.66 -4.35
C LYS A 348 19.89 -10.81 -4.52
N LEU A 349 19.93 -9.89 -5.50
CA LEU A 349 21.07 -9.01 -5.76
C LEU A 349 21.40 -8.13 -4.54
N VAL A 350 20.39 -7.51 -3.94
CA VAL A 350 20.56 -6.70 -2.72
C VAL A 350 21.09 -7.54 -1.58
N LYS A 351 20.50 -8.73 -1.35
CA LYS A 351 20.92 -9.67 -0.31
C LYS A 351 22.37 -10.13 -0.51
N ASP A 352 22.74 -10.51 -1.73
CA ASP A 352 24.07 -11.02 -2.04
C ASP A 352 25.15 -9.93 -1.86
N ARG A 353 24.85 -8.69 -2.25
CA ARG A 353 25.76 -7.55 -2.13
C ARG A 353 25.91 -7.04 -0.70
N LEU A 354 24.80 -6.76 -0.03
CA LEU A 354 24.79 -6.05 1.26
C LEU A 354 24.68 -6.97 2.48
N LYS A 355 24.39 -8.24 2.27
CA LYS A 355 24.12 -9.24 3.33
C LYS A 355 22.93 -8.86 4.23
N VAL A 356 22.04 -8.02 3.72
CA VAL A 356 20.78 -7.61 4.39
C VAL A 356 19.65 -8.55 4.04
N THR A 357 18.67 -8.63 4.92
CA THR A 357 17.40 -9.31 4.64
C THR A 357 16.47 -8.36 3.91
N VAL A 358 16.02 -8.76 2.73
CA VAL A 358 14.97 -8.05 2.01
C VAL A 358 13.62 -8.70 2.31
N LYS A 359 12.63 -7.89 2.62
CA LYS A 359 11.23 -8.28 2.89
C LYS A 359 10.30 -7.52 1.98
N GLN A 360 9.14 -8.11 1.70
CA GLN A 360 8.09 -7.43 0.97
C GLN A 360 6.84 -7.29 1.84
N ALA A 361 6.08 -6.23 1.62
CA ALA A 361 4.78 -6.00 2.22
C ALA A 361 3.79 -5.60 1.11
N TYR A 362 2.55 -6.03 1.27
CA TYR A 362 1.48 -5.68 0.35
C TYR A 362 0.38 -4.92 1.07
N GLY A 363 -0.14 -3.94 0.35
CA GLY A 363 -1.24 -3.13 0.83
C GLY A 363 -1.67 -2.08 -0.17
N MET A 364 -2.69 -1.33 0.20
CA MET A 364 -3.33 -0.31 -0.61
C MET A 364 -3.90 0.79 0.27
N THR A 365 -4.14 1.96 -0.31
CA THR A 365 -4.69 3.11 0.44
C THR A 365 -5.97 2.74 1.19
N GLU A 366 -6.79 1.91 0.58
CA GLU A 366 -8.08 1.41 1.07
C GLU A 366 -7.97 0.46 2.27
N ALA A 367 -6.73 0.09 2.68
CA ALA A 367 -6.46 -0.80 3.81
C ALA A 367 -5.44 -0.23 4.83
N SER A 368 -5.15 1.07 4.84
CA SER A 368 -4.43 1.88 5.85
C SER A 368 -2.92 1.66 6.09
N PRO A 369 -2.03 1.10 5.24
CA PRO A 369 -2.26 0.40 4.00
C PRO A 369 -2.14 -1.13 4.08
N ALA A 370 -1.41 -1.70 5.06
CA ALA A 370 -0.89 -3.05 5.00
C ALA A 370 -1.94 -4.13 5.31
N VAL A 371 -1.93 -5.20 4.53
CA VAL A 371 -2.73 -6.41 4.77
C VAL A 371 -1.85 -7.66 4.85
N ASN A 372 -0.67 -7.64 4.21
CA ASN A 372 0.34 -8.69 4.29
C ASN A 372 1.72 -8.11 4.61
N TYR A 373 2.49 -8.86 5.36
CA TYR A 373 3.84 -8.45 5.74
C TYR A 373 4.75 -9.68 5.91
N ALA A 374 5.98 -9.60 5.38
CA ALA A 374 6.97 -10.64 5.57
C ALA A 374 7.70 -10.47 6.91
N GLU A 375 7.64 -11.49 7.76
CA GLU A 375 8.27 -11.52 9.06
C GLU A 375 9.81 -11.67 8.98
N ASP A 376 10.53 -11.37 10.07
CA ASP A 376 11.97 -11.51 10.12
C ASP A 376 12.44 -12.97 9.99
N ALA A 377 11.81 -13.87 10.72
CA ALA A 377 12.17 -15.28 10.78
C ALA A 377 11.47 -16.16 9.74
N ASN A 378 10.31 -15.76 9.26
CA ASN A 378 9.44 -16.58 8.44
C ASN A 378 9.02 -15.85 7.16
N ARG A 379 9.72 -16.12 6.06
CA ARG A 379 9.51 -15.47 4.77
C ARG A 379 9.82 -16.40 3.61
N LYS A 380 9.17 -16.13 2.49
CA LYS A 380 9.29 -16.89 1.24
C LYS A 380 9.62 -15.92 0.11
N PRO A 381 10.70 -16.11 -0.64
CA PRO A 381 11.11 -15.20 -1.72
C PRO A 381 9.99 -14.99 -2.75
N GLY A 382 9.74 -13.73 -3.10
CA GLY A 382 8.69 -13.33 -4.03
C GLY A 382 7.28 -13.32 -3.45
N SER A 383 7.08 -13.73 -2.18
CA SER A 383 5.81 -13.51 -1.48
C SER A 383 5.78 -12.13 -0.81
N VAL A 384 4.60 -11.63 -0.58
CA VAL A 384 4.36 -10.41 0.21
C VAL A 384 4.16 -10.71 1.70
N GLY A 385 4.52 -11.92 2.14
CA GLY A 385 4.37 -12.37 3.52
C GLY A 385 3.00 -12.98 3.80
N ARG A 386 2.68 -13.10 5.08
CA ARG A 386 1.44 -13.65 5.61
C ARG A 386 0.45 -12.53 5.92
N LEU A 387 -0.80 -12.92 6.21
CA LEU A 387 -1.83 -12.00 6.67
C LEU A 387 -1.43 -11.38 8.02
N LEU A 388 -1.59 -10.06 8.13
CA LEU A 388 -1.43 -9.36 9.41
C LEU A 388 -2.49 -9.81 10.44
N PRO A 389 -2.26 -9.65 11.76
CA PRO A 389 -3.28 -9.94 12.78
C PRO A 389 -4.65 -9.35 12.45
N ASN A 390 -5.74 -9.98 12.88
CA ASN A 390 -7.13 -9.55 12.68
C ASN A 390 -7.53 -9.38 11.20
N THR A 391 -6.80 -9.97 10.26
CA THR A 391 -7.03 -9.84 8.82
C THR A 391 -7.50 -11.17 8.22
N GLN A 392 -8.54 -11.10 7.39
CA GLN A 392 -9.10 -12.22 6.65
C GLN A 392 -8.88 -12.02 5.15
N LEU A 393 -8.68 -13.12 4.43
CA LEU A 393 -8.51 -13.15 2.97
C LEU A 393 -9.50 -14.14 2.33
N ARG A 394 -10.10 -13.73 1.23
CA ARG A 394 -10.75 -14.60 0.25
C ARG A 394 -10.08 -14.47 -1.10
N VAL A 395 -9.94 -15.56 -1.81
CA VAL A 395 -9.48 -15.56 -3.20
C VAL A 395 -10.67 -15.90 -4.08
N LYS A 396 -11.03 -15.04 -5.02
CA LYS A 396 -12.22 -15.22 -5.86
C LYS A 396 -11.88 -15.37 -7.35
N CYS A 397 -12.51 -16.35 -7.98
CA CYS A 397 -12.44 -16.52 -9.43
C CYS A 397 -13.05 -15.28 -10.14
N THR A 398 -12.27 -14.62 -10.98
CA THR A 398 -12.70 -13.41 -11.70
C THR A 398 -13.80 -13.67 -12.74
N ALA A 399 -13.97 -14.93 -13.18
CA ALA A 399 -14.98 -15.30 -14.16
C ALA A 399 -16.30 -15.74 -13.54
N THR A 400 -16.26 -16.39 -12.37
CA THR A 400 -17.43 -17.04 -11.77
C THR A 400 -17.83 -16.48 -10.40
N ASP A 401 -17.00 -15.58 -9.85
CA ASP A 401 -17.12 -15.00 -8.49
C ASP A 401 -17.19 -16.06 -7.36
N LYS A 402 -16.73 -17.28 -7.62
CA LYS A 402 -16.64 -18.35 -6.62
C LYS A 402 -15.36 -18.21 -5.81
N ASP A 403 -15.42 -18.63 -4.54
CA ASP A 403 -14.24 -18.73 -3.72
C ASP A 403 -13.33 -19.85 -4.23
N LEU A 404 -12.02 -19.60 -4.18
CA LEU A 404 -10.95 -20.46 -4.60
C LEU A 404 -10.14 -20.94 -3.39
N GLY A 405 -9.57 -22.13 -3.51
CA GLY A 405 -8.73 -22.74 -2.49
C GLY A 405 -7.25 -22.31 -2.56
N VAL A 406 -6.44 -22.95 -1.73
CA VAL A 406 -4.99 -22.78 -1.68
C VAL A 406 -4.36 -23.10 -3.03
N GLY A 407 -3.42 -22.24 -3.48
CA GLY A 407 -2.71 -22.37 -4.75
C GLY A 407 -3.49 -21.93 -6.00
N GLU A 408 -4.78 -21.64 -5.89
CA GLU A 408 -5.59 -21.18 -6.99
C GLU A 408 -5.51 -19.64 -7.15
N HIS A 409 -5.39 -19.17 -8.39
CA HIS A 409 -5.22 -17.75 -8.72
C HIS A 409 -6.56 -17.06 -8.90
N GLY A 410 -6.78 -15.99 -8.16
CA GLY A 410 -8.01 -15.19 -8.23
C GLY A 410 -7.85 -13.78 -7.71
N GLU A 411 -8.92 -13.00 -7.74
CA GLU A 411 -8.97 -11.67 -7.10
C GLU A 411 -8.84 -11.83 -5.59
N LEU A 412 -7.92 -11.09 -4.98
CA LEU A 412 -7.74 -11.06 -3.53
C LEU A 412 -8.74 -10.09 -2.89
N LEU A 413 -9.46 -10.56 -1.89
CA LEU A 413 -10.42 -9.78 -1.12
C LEU A 413 -10.04 -9.81 0.35
N TYR A 414 -9.94 -8.64 0.98
CA TYR A 414 -9.54 -8.54 2.38
C TYR A 414 -10.63 -7.97 3.27
N LYS A 415 -10.65 -8.43 4.52
CA LYS A 415 -11.47 -7.89 5.58
C LYS A 415 -10.62 -7.77 6.84
N GLY A 416 -10.78 -6.67 7.57
CA GLY A 416 -10.06 -6.40 8.80
C GLY A 416 -10.33 -4.98 9.31
N PRO A 417 -9.91 -4.68 10.55
CA PRO A 417 -10.17 -3.39 11.17
C PRO A 417 -9.44 -2.22 10.49
N GLN A 418 -8.40 -2.49 9.70
CA GLN A 418 -7.65 -1.51 8.92
C GLN A 418 -8.33 -1.13 7.60
N VAL A 419 -9.39 -1.84 7.18
CA VAL A 419 -10.08 -1.58 5.92
C VAL A 419 -10.94 -0.31 6.02
N MET A 420 -10.85 0.54 5.01
CA MET A 420 -11.50 1.85 4.92
C MET A 420 -13.01 1.84 5.22
N LEU A 421 -13.52 2.99 5.62
CA LEU A 421 -14.97 3.22 5.72
C LEU A 421 -15.64 3.18 4.34
N GLY A 422 -14.93 3.66 3.31
CA GLY A 422 -15.36 3.72 1.92
C GLY A 422 -14.74 4.91 1.19
N TYR A 423 -15.11 5.08 -0.07
CA TYR A 423 -14.75 6.27 -0.84
C TYR A 423 -15.67 7.43 -0.48
N SER A 424 -15.08 8.56 -0.10
CA SER A 424 -15.80 9.77 0.26
C SER A 424 -16.61 10.31 -0.91
N ASN A 425 -17.88 10.64 -0.67
CA ASN A 425 -18.80 11.18 -1.66
C ASN A 425 -18.94 10.35 -2.96
N ASN A 426 -18.74 9.03 -2.90
CA ASN A 426 -18.80 8.16 -4.08
C ASN A 426 -19.58 6.86 -3.80
N ALA A 427 -20.89 6.98 -3.69
CA ALA A 427 -21.78 5.85 -3.38
C ALA A 427 -21.71 4.72 -4.43
N GLU A 428 -21.50 5.06 -5.70
CA GLU A 428 -21.42 4.07 -6.78
C GLU A 428 -20.16 3.21 -6.67
N ALA A 429 -18.99 3.84 -6.41
CA ALA A 429 -17.77 3.08 -6.19
C ALA A 429 -17.85 2.22 -4.92
N ASN A 430 -18.56 2.70 -3.88
CA ASN A 430 -18.74 1.95 -2.63
C ASN A 430 -19.58 0.69 -2.81
N LYS A 431 -20.57 0.68 -3.72
CA LYS A 431 -21.37 -0.51 -4.03
C LYS A 431 -20.54 -1.63 -4.66
N SER A 432 -19.53 -1.28 -5.45
CA SER A 432 -18.74 -2.25 -6.21
C SER A 432 -17.45 -2.69 -5.51
N VAL A 433 -16.93 -1.88 -4.57
CA VAL A 433 -15.65 -2.16 -3.92
C VAL A 433 -15.76 -3.13 -2.74
N PHE A 434 -16.95 -3.27 -2.15
CA PHE A 434 -17.19 -4.23 -1.09
C PHE A 434 -18.13 -5.36 -1.53
N THR A 435 -17.90 -6.54 -0.98
CA THR A 435 -18.91 -7.61 -1.00
C THR A 435 -20.00 -7.32 0.04
N GLU A 436 -21.12 -8.06 0.01
CA GLU A 436 -22.21 -7.92 0.99
C GLU A 436 -21.73 -8.14 2.43
N ASP A 437 -20.78 -9.08 2.63
CA ASP A 437 -20.14 -9.41 3.91
C ASP A 437 -18.91 -8.55 4.23
N ARG A 438 -18.76 -7.40 3.51
CA ARG A 438 -17.75 -6.36 3.75
C ARG A 438 -16.29 -6.76 3.49
N PHE A 439 -16.01 -7.72 2.63
CA PHE A 439 -14.67 -7.87 2.07
C PHE A 439 -14.39 -6.78 1.03
N LEU A 440 -13.24 -6.16 1.13
CA LEU A 440 -12.71 -5.17 0.18
C LEU A 440 -12.17 -5.90 -1.06
N ARG A 441 -12.70 -5.60 -2.24
CA ARG A 441 -12.14 -6.04 -3.52
C ARG A 441 -10.92 -5.21 -3.88
N THR A 442 -9.77 -5.85 -3.97
CA THR A 442 -8.52 -5.13 -4.25
C THR A 442 -8.35 -4.80 -5.73
N GLY A 443 -8.94 -5.59 -6.60
CA GLY A 443 -8.65 -5.58 -8.03
C GLY A 443 -7.28 -6.16 -8.38
N ASP A 444 -6.59 -6.77 -7.41
CA ASP A 444 -5.30 -7.46 -7.62
C ASP A 444 -5.51 -8.98 -7.64
N ILE A 445 -4.81 -9.64 -8.56
CA ILE A 445 -4.79 -11.10 -8.69
C ILE A 445 -3.64 -11.66 -7.88
N GLY A 446 -3.92 -12.73 -7.16
CA GLY A 446 -2.92 -13.45 -6.40
C GLY A 446 -3.41 -14.82 -5.95
N PHE A 447 -2.64 -15.44 -5.10
CA PHE A 447 -2.99 -16.71 -4.46
C PHE A 447 -2.34 -16.80 -3.08
N ILE A 448 -2.86 -17.71 -2.25
CA ILE A 448 -2.25 -18.10 -0.98
C ILE A 448 -1.74 -19.54 -1.11
N ASP A 449 -0.54 -19.80 -0.60
CA ASP A 449 0.01 -21.15 -0.62
C ASP A 449 -0.32 -21.97 0.65
N GLU A 450 0.12 -23.23 0.69
CA GLU A 450 -0.13 -24.17 1.81
C GLU A 450 0.48 -23.70 3.14
N ASP A 451 1.54 -22.86 3.09
CA ASP A 451 2.20 -22.30 4.27
C ASP A 451 1.59 -20.95 4.71
N GLY A 452 0.54 -20.47 4.02
CA GLY A 452 -0.15 -19.22 4.28
C GLY A 452 0.54 -17.97 3.74
N PHE A 453 1.54 -18.11 2.85
CA PHE A 453 2.16 -16.97 2.16
C PHE A 453 1.32 -16.52 0.98
N VAL A 454 1.17 -15.21 0.84
CA VAL A 454 0.42 -14.59 -0.26
C VAL A 454 1.39 -14.12 -1.34
N PHE A 455 0.99 -14.36 -2.59
CA PHE A 455 1.72 -13.94 -3.79
C PHE A 455 0.82 -13.05 -4.64
N ILE A 456 1.33 -11.87 -5.00
CA ILE A 456 0.64 -10.97 -5.93
C ILE A 456 1.14 -11.28 -7.34
N VAL A 457 0.22 -11.48 -8.25
CA VAL A 457 0.53 -11.82 -9.65
C VAL A 457 0.42 -10.59 -10.54
N ASP A 458 -0.73 -9.89 -10.52
CA ASP A 458 -0.96 -8.68 -11.30
C ASP A 458 -2.30 -8.01 -10.91
N ARG A 459 -2.71 -7.00 -11.67
CA ARG A 459 -4.02 -6.35 -11.53
C ARG A 459 -5.03 -6.89 -12.53
N VAL A 460 -6.26 -7.14 -12.07
CA VAL A 460 -7.39 -7.60 -12.91
C VAL A 460 -7.52 -6.75 -14.20
N LYS A 461 -7.41 -5.43 -14.08
CA LYS A 461 -7.57 -4.47 -15.18
C LYS A 461 -6.33 -4.31 -16.07
N GLU A 462 -5.18 -4.79 -15.63
CA GLU A 462 -3.92 -4.69 -16.37
C GLU A 462 -3.61 -5.96 -17.16
N LEU A 463 -4.27 -7.09 -16.82
CA LEU A 463 -4.11 -8.34 -17.55
C LEU A 463 -4.37 -8.18 -19.05
N ILE A 464 -3.47 -8.74 -19.84
CA ILE A 464 -3.56 -8.76 -21.32
C ILE A 464 -4.34 -10.01 -21.71
N LYS A 465 -5.44 -9.84 -22.42
CA LYS A 465 -6.30 -10.95 -22.87
C LYS A 465 -5.84 -11.45 -24.23
N TYR A 466 -4.93 -12.40 -24.25
CA TYR A 466 -4.40 -12.96 -25.48
C TYR A 466 -5.00 -14.35 -25.78
N LYS A 467 -5.80 -14.45 -26.86
CA LYS A 467 -6.41 -15.71 -27.35
C LYS A 467 -7.05 -16.55 -26.23
N GLY A 468 -7.82 -15.90 -25.37
CA GLY A 468 -8.51 -16.55 -24.25
C GLY A 468 -7.65 -16.78 -23.00
N HIS A 469 -6.35 -16.49 -23.04
CA HIS A 469 -5.45 -16.53 -21.89
C HIS A 469 -5.31 -15.14 -21.25
N GLN A 470 -5.10 -15.11 -19.94
CA GLN A 470 -4.75 -13.90 -19.19
C GLN A 470 -3.23 -13.88 -19.00
N VAL A 471 -2.58 -12.84 -19.52
CA VAL A 471 -1.13 -12.64 -19.41
C VAL A 471 -0.89 -11.48 -18.47
N ALA A 472 -0.12 -11.71 -17.41
CA ALA A 472 0.25 -10.72 -16.42
C ALA A 472 1.42 -9.84 -16.92
N PRO A 473 1.24 -8.53 -17.13
CA PRO A 473 2.33 -7.63 -17.48
C PRO A 473 3.52 -7.70 -16.52
N ALA A 474 3.27 -7.76 -15.22
CA ALA A 474 4.32 -7.77 -14.20
C ALA A 474 5.27 -8.99 -14.32
N GLU A 475 4.76 -10.16 -14.73
CA GLU A 475 5.58 -11.34 -14.98
C GLU A 475 6.55 -11.11 -16.15
N LEU A 476 6.08 -10.45 -17.20
CA LEU A 476 6.90 -10.12 -18.37
C LEU A 476 7.93 -9.03 -18.06
N GLU A 477 7.55 -8.03 -17.27
CA GLU A 477 8.42 -6.97 -16.79
C GLU A 477 9.55 -7.53 -15.92
N ASP A 478 9.25 -8.49 -15.05
CA ASP A 478 10.25 -9.17 -14.25
C ASP A 478 11.26 -9.90 -15.15
N VAL A 479 10.80 -10.64 -16.15
CA VAL A 479 11.68 -11.32 -17.11
C VAL A 479 12.54 -10.32 -17.89
N LEU A 480 11.95 -9.22 -18.39
CA LEU A 480 12.67 -8.19 -19.15
C LEU A 480 13.77 -7.51 -18.33
N ASN A 481 13.49 -7.21 -17.07
CA ASN A 481 14.43 -6.58 -16.15
C ASN A 481 15.64 -7.47 -15.80
N HIS A 482 15.59 -8.77 -16.15
CA HIS A 482 16.73 -9.69 -16.06
C HIS A 482 17.67 -9.62 -17.28
N HIS A 483 17.28 -8.93 -18.33
CA HIS A 483 18.14 -8.83 -19.51
C HIS A 483 19.36 -7.94 -19.22
N PRO A 484 20.61 -8.36 -19.58
CA PRO A 484 21.84 -7.62 -19.26
C PRO A 484 21.85 -6.16 -19.70
N GLN A 485 21.19 -5.84 -20.83
CA GLN A 485 21.20 -4.52 -21.45
C GLN A 485 19.94 -3.68 -21.16
N ILE A 486 18.93 -4.22 -20.45
CA ILE A 486 17.69 -3.52 -20.11
C ILE A 486 17.84 -2.93 -18.70
N SER A 487 17.51 -1.64 -18.55
CA SER A 487 17.49 -0.96 -17.26
C SER A 487 16.08 -0.92 -16.63
N ASP A 488 15.03 -0.89 -17.48
CA ASP A 488 13.64 -0.82 -17.04
C ASP A 488 12.70 -1.29 -18.15
N ALA A 489 11.53 -1.80 -17.79
CA ALA A 489 10.54 -2.25 -18.75
C ALA A 489 9.10 -2.07 -18.23
N CYS A 490 8.17 -1.88 -19.16
CA CYS A 490 6.74 -1.87 -18.88
C CYS A 490 5.99 -2.60 -19.99
N CYS A 491 5.12 -3.54 -19.61
CA CYS A 491 4.28 -4.25 -20.56
C CYS A 491 2.86 -3.71 -20.54
N VAL A 492 2.27 -3.57 -21.72
CA VAL A 492 0.90 -3.06 -21.92
C VAL A 492 0.15 -3.93 -22.95
N ARG A 493 -1.15 -3.69 -23.05
CA ARG A 493 -1.99 -4.29 -24.10
C ARG A 493 -1.71 -3.59 -25.41
N GLY A 494 -0.86 -4.19 -26.25
CA GLY A 494 -0.74 -3.85 -27.64
C GLY A 494 -1.90 -4.44 -28.47
N LYS A 495 -1.92 -4.17 -29.74
CA LYS A 495 -2.89 -4.74 -30.68
C LYS A 495 -2.18 -5.29 -31.91
N ASP A 496 -2.63 -6.43 -32.39
CA ASP A 496 -2.19 -6.97 -33.69
C ASP A 496 -2.95 -6.30 -34.87
N ALA A 497 -2.63 -6.74 -36.08
CA ALA A 497 -3.26 -6.23 -37.29
C ALA A 497 -4.79 -6.48 -37.36
N MET A 498 -5.31 -7.43 -36.58
CA MET A 498 -6.74 -7.75 -36.50
C MET A 498 -7.43 -7.02 -35.33
N GLY A 499 -6.68 -6.24 -34.53
CA GLY A 499 -7.18 -5.50 -33.36
C GLY A 499 -7.28 -6.32 -32.09
N GLU A 500 -6.80 -7.58 -32.09
CA GLU A 500 -6.75 -8.44 -30.90
C GLU A 500 -5.64 -8.01 -29.94
N GLU A 501 -5.89 -8.18 -28.63
CA GLU A 501 -4.90 -7.84 -27.61
C GLU A 501 -3.66 -8.76 -27.71
N ILE A 502 -2.48 -8.15 -27.67
CA ILE A 502 -1.18 -8.83 -27.61
C ILE A 502 -0.30 -8.22 -26.52
N PRO A 503 0.62 -8.98 -25.90
CA PRO A 503 1.65 -8.43 -25.03
C PRO A 503 2.63 -7.56 -25.82
N LYS A 504 2.72 -6.26 -25.49
CA LYS A 504 3.70 -5.31 -25.99
C LYS A 504 4.57 -4.79 -24.86
N ALA A 505 5.88 -4.72 -25.08
CA ALA A 505 6.84 -4.21 -24.12
C ALA A 505 7.41 -2.85 -24.53
N TYR A 506 7.43 -1.90 -23.61
CA TYR A 506 8.25 -0.69 -23.67
C TYR A 506 9.52 -0.94 -22.86
N VAL A 507 10.69 -0.65 -23.43
CA VAL A 507 11.98 -1.05 -22.88
C VAL A 507 12.92 0.14 -22.83
N VAL A 508 13.62 0.32 -21.71
CA VAL A 508 14.69 1.31 -21.50
C VAL A 508 16.02 0.60 -21.47
N LEU A 509 16.97 1.03 -22.29
CA LEU A 509 18.31 0.48 -22.34
C LEU A 509 19.19 1.02 -21.20
N LYS A 510 20.14 0.21 -20.70
CA LYS A 510 21.16 0.65 -19.74
C LYS A 510 22.14 1.65 -20.35
N ASP A 511 22.45 1.46 -21.63
CA ASP A 511 23.32 2.35 -22.41
C ASP A 511 22.62 2.72 -23.71
N PRO A 512 22.00 3.91 -23.77
CA PRO A 512 21.34 4.38 -24.99
C PRO A 512 22.29 4.55 -26.20
N THR A 513 23.59 4.73 -25.96
CA THR A 513 24.58 4.90 -27.02
C THR A 513 24.94 3.57 -27.70
N ASN A 514 24.64 2.45 -27.06
CA ASN A 514 24.85 1.10 -27.56
C ASN A 514 23.56 0.49 -28.16
N ALA A 515 22.57 1.32 -28.48
CA ALA A 515 21.29 0.89 -29.04
C ALA A 515 21.43 0.15 -30.39
N ALA A 516 22.57 0.28 -31.08
CA ALA A 516 22.85 -0.44 -32.34
C ALA A 516 23.04 -1.97 -32.14
N GLY A 517 23.11 -2.48 -30.92
CA GLY A 517 23.41 -3.89 -30.61
C GLY A 517 22.23 -4.74 -30.17
N LEU A 518 21.16 -4.17 -29.61
CA LEU A 518 19.98 -4.93 -29.14
C LEU A 518 18.77 -4.60 -30.02
N LYS A 519 18.27 -5.59 -30.73
CA LYS A 519 17.07 -5.43 -31.59
C LYS A 519 15.81 -5.85 -30.85
N GLU A 520 14.66 -5.41 -31.35
CA GLU A 520 13.34 -5.80 -30.81
C GLU A 520 13.15 -7.31 -30.84
N GLU A 521 13.65 -7.99 -31.91
CA GLU A 521 13.59 -9.43 -32.07
C GLU A 521 14.40 -10.15 -30.95
N ASP A 522 15.59 -9.64 -30.61
CA ASP A 522 16.45 -10.22 -29.56
C ASP A 522 15.76 -10.18 -28.19
N VAL A 523 15.04 -9.07 -27.90
CA VAL A 523 14.24 -8.91 -26.67
C VAL A 523 13.06 -9.88 -26.68
N MET A 524 12.35 -10.00 -27.79
CA MET A 524 11.24 -10.94 -27.93
C MET A 524 11.69 -12.40 -27.75
N ASP A 525 12.81 -12.78 -28.36
CA ASP A 525 13.38 -14.12 -28.26
C ASP A 525 13.89 -14.41 -26.83
N PHE A 526 14.48 -13.44 -26.17
CA PHE A 526 14.87 -13.56 -24.78
C PHE A 526 13.67 -13.88 -23.89
N VAL A 527 12.58 -13.11 -24.01
CA VAL A 527 11.35 -13.37 -23.25
C VAL A 527 10.76 -14.72 -23.64
N ALA A 528 10.72 -15.04 -24.94
CA ALA A 528 10.17 -16.30 -25.44
C ALA A 528 10.88 -17.55 -24.89
N SER A 529 12.17 -17.43 -24.56
CA SER A 529 12.96 -18.51 -23.94
C SER A 529 12.62 -18.77 -22.47
N LYS A 530 11.90 -17.84 -21.81
CA LYS A 530 11.65 -17.84 -20.36
C LYS A 530 10.19 -18.06 -19.97
N VAL A 531 9.25 -17.88 -20.90
CA VAL A 531 7.82 -17.92 -20.62
C VAL A 531 7.07 -18.91 -21.52
N ALA A 532 5.88 -19.31 -21.10
CA ALA A 532 4.99 -20.13 -21.91
C ALA A 532 4.61 -19.44 -23.24
N PRO A 533 4.35 -20.18 -24.33
CA PRO A 533 4.13 -19.62 -25.66
C PRO A 533 3.05 -18.53 -25.76
N PHE A 534 1.99 -18.62 -24.98
CA PHE A 534 0.92 -17.61 -24.97
C PHE A 534 1.33 -16.31 -24.26
N LYS A 535 2.35 -16.34 -23.40
CA LYS A 535 2.85 -15.17 -22.65
C LYS A 535 3.91 -14.36 -23.40
N LYS A 536 4.41 -14.85 -24.52
CA LYS A 536 5.49 -14.18 -25.27
C LYS A 536 5.14 -12.73 -25.57
N VAL A 537 6.10 -11.82 -25.41
CA VAL A 537 6.03 -10.46 -25.97
C VAL A 537 6.02 -10.55 -27.49
N ARG A 538 5.19 -9.74 -28.15
CA ARG A 538 4.96 -9.78 -29.59
C ARG A 538 5.29 -8.46 -30.28
N GLN A 539 5.46 -7.41 -29.52
CA GLN A 539 5.95 -6.11 -29.97
C GLN A 539 6.84 -5.53 -28.90
N VAL A 540 7.90 -4.86 -29.32
CA VAL A 540 8.82 -4.15 -28.44
C VAL A 540 8.96 -2.72 -28.97
N GLU A 541 9.10 -1.75 -28.08
CA GLU A 541 9.41 -0.37 -28.43
C GLU A 541 10.41 0.16 -27.42
N PHE A 542 11.53 0.70 -27.91
CA PHE A 542 12.54 1.32 -27.06
C PHE A 542 12.15 2.77 -26.76
N ILE A 543 12.22 3.15 -25.49
CA ILE A 543 11.89 4.50 -25.00
C ILE A 543 12.94 4.99 -24.01
N ASP A 544 12.98 6.30 -23.78
CA ASP A 544 14.00 6.92 -22.90
C ASP A 544 13.72 6.64 -21.41
N ALA A 545 12.47 6.58 -20.99
CA ALA A 545 12.09 6.35 -19.60
C ALA A 545 10.70 5.72 -19.47
N ILE A 546 10.51 4.83 -18.47
CA ILE A 546 9.20 4.36 -18.05
C ILE A 546 8.59 5.41 -17.10
N PRO A 547 7.36 5.92 -17.37
CA PRO A 547 6.70 6.87 -16.50
C PRO A 547 6.38 6.22 -15.13
N LYS A 548 6.80 6.88 -14.04
CA LYS A 548 6.60 6.41 -12.67
C LYS A 548 6.06 7.51 -11.76
N SER A 549 5.27 7.12 -10.77
CA SER A 549 4.82 8.02 -9.71
C SER A 549 5.97 8.41 -8.78
N ALA A 550 5.76 9.40 -7.90
CA ALA A 550 6.70 9.78 -6.86
C ALA A 550 7.07 8.63 -5.89
N THR A 551 6.23 7.59 -5.81
CA THR A 551 6.49 6.37 -5.03
C THR A 551 7.18 5.27 -5.83
N GLY A 552 7.59 5.54 -7.09
CA GLY A 552 8.26 4.58 -7.97
C GLY A 552 7.33 3.57 -8.66
N LYS A 553 6.01 3.72 -8.53
CA LYS A 553 5.03 2.85 -9.20
C LYS A 553 4.92 3.20 -10.66
N ILE A 554 5.00 2.19 -11.55
CA ILE A 554 4.80 2.34 -12.99
C ILE A 554 3.41 2.95 -13.27
N LEU A 555 3.39 4.03 -14.04
CA LEU A 555 2.17 4.68 -14.53
C LEU A 555 1.72 4.04 -15.85
N ARG A 556 1.47 2.72 -15.84
CA ARG A 556 1.13 1.91 -17.03
C ARG A 556 0.01 2.53 -17.86
N ARG A 557 -0.92 3.22 -17.20
CA ARG A 557 -2.02 3.93 -17.88
C ARG A 557 -1.53 4.94 -18.93
N GLU A 558 -0.43 5.62 -18.67
CA GLU A 558 0.11 6.63 -19.59
C GLU A 558 0.64 5.97 -20.87
N LEU A 559 1.41 4.88 -20.73
CA LEU A 559 1.87 4.08 -21.85
C LEU A 559 0.72 3.39 -22.59
N GLN A 560 -0.31 2.92 -21.86
CA GLN A 560 -1.50 2.35 -22.50
C GLN A 560 -2.30 3.40 -23.29
N ALA A 561 -2.36 4.64 -22.80
CA ALA A 561 -3.00 5.74 -23.51
C ALA A 561 -2.22 6.13 -24.78
N TYR A 562 -0.88 6.18 -24.67
CA TYR A 562 0.02 6.38 -25.79
C TYR A 562 -0.17 5.30 -26.87
N GLU A 563 -0.15 4.02 -26.50
CA GLU A 563 -0.39 2.89 -27.39
C GLU A 563 -1.74 3.00 -28.13
N ASN A 564 -2.81 3.30 -27.38
CA ASN A 564 -4.15 3.45 -27.96
C ASN A 564 -4.25 4.60 -28.98
N GLN A 565 -3.49 5.68 -28.80
CA GLN A 565 -3.44 6.81 -29.75
C GLN A 565 -2.64 6.46 -31.01
N HIS A 566 -1.51 5.77 -30.85
CA HIS A 566 -0.68 5.33 -31.98
C HIS A 566 -1.42 4.34 -32.87
N HIS A 567 -2.10 3.38 -32.27
CA HIS A 567 -2.90 2.41 -33.03
C HIS A 567 -4.06 3.06 -33.80
N LYS A 568 -4.71 4.10 -33.23
CA LYS A 568 -5.75 4.86 -33.95
C LYS A 568 -5.19 5.64 -35.15
N LYS A 569 -3.99 6.22 -35.06
CA LYS A 569 -3.34 6.92 -36.15
C LYS A 569 -2.90 5.96 -37.27
N ALA A 570 -2.36 4.79 -36.91
CA ALA A 570 -1.96 3.77 -37.88
C ALA A 570 -3.15 3.19 -38.68
N ASN A 571 -4.34 3.10 -38.07
CA ASN A 571 -5.56 2.63 -38.72
C ASN A 571 -6.31 3.73 -39.51
N ALA A 572 -5.93 5.01 -39.35
CA ALA A 572 -6.53 6.14 -40.04
C ALA A 572 -5.69 6.62 -41.23
N ALA A 573 -4.46 6.12 -41.41
CA ALA A 573 -3.55 6.35 -42.52
C ALA A 573 -3.62 5.19 -43.51
#